data_d3d20255395013afd86b1c44d6153bd1
#
_entry.id   d3d20255395013afd86b1c44d6153bd1
#
_cell.length_a   1.000
_cell.length_b   1.000
_cell.length_c   1.000
_cell.angle_alpha   90.00
_cell.angle_beta   90.00
_cell.angle_gamma   90.00
#
_symmetry.space_group_name_H-M   'P 1'
#
loop_
_entity.id
_entity.type
_entity.pdbx_description
1 polymer ?
#
loop_
_entity_poly.entity_id
_entity_poly.type
_entity_poly.pdbx_seq_one_letter_code
_entity_poly.pdbx_strand_id
1 'polypeptide(L)'
;GWTCPPYIDGKKTEGSWRAHQVPLASARDTEAHFQILRDWLESYRPEQLFDENGAIRPEVTSFMPAGELRLGANPNANGGLLRQPLDLPDAREYEIPVGEKGHGFGATEATRVLGEYTADLINKNRSDFRIFGPDETASNRLQPSFQVTDKQWFGGFNDDFENDEHISPVGNVIEQL
;
A
#
# COMPACT_ATOMS: atom_id res chain seq x y z
N GLY A 1 15.55 17.89 3.54
CA GLY A 1 14.80 17.85 2.27
C GLY A 1 13.53 18.69 2.36
N TRP A 2 12.96 19.00 1.24
CA TRP A 2 11.65 19.67 1.18
C TRP A 2 10.54 18.63 1.35
N THR A 3 9.44 19.01 1.97
CA THR A 3 8.24 18.16 2.02
C THR A 3 7.55 18.11 0.65
N CYS A 4 7.68 19.18 -0.13
CA CYS A 4 7.24 19.33 -1.52
C CYS A 4 8.02 20.51 -2.11
N PRO A 5 8.22 20.61 -3.43
CA PRO A 5 8.79 21.81 -4.04
C PRO A 5 8.04 23.07 -3.64
N PRO A 6 8.72 24.13 -3.17
CA PRO A 6 8.03 25.33 -2.67
C PRO A 6 7.17 26.01 -3.73
N TYR A 7 7.67 26.06 -4.97
CA TYR A 7 7.00 26.68 -6.11
C TYR A 7 7.19 25.82 -7.37
N ILE A 8 6.14 25.74 -8.17
CA ILE A 8 6.14 25.15 -9.51
C ILE A 8 5.44 26.15 -10.42
N ASP A 9 6.06 26.50 -11.54
CA ASP A 9 5.56 27.49 -12.51
C ASP A 9 5.13 28.83 -11.85
N GLY A 10 5.93 29.29 -10.88
CA GLY A 10 5.67 30.51 -10.14
C GLY A 10 4.51 30.44 -9.14
N LYS A 11 3.87 29.26 -8.98
CA LYS A 11 2.76 29.07 -8.04
C LYS A 11 3.25 28.36 -6.78
N LYS A 12 2.83 28.85 -5.62
CA LYS A 12 3.11 28.20 -4.34
C LYS A 12 2.52 26.79 -4.32
N THR A 13 3.34 25.79 -4.05
CA THR A 13 2.96 24.37 -4.01
C THR A 13 3.04 23.85 -2.59
N GLU A 14 4.18 23.96 -1.92
CA GLU A 14 4.35 23.50 -0.53
C GLU A 14 3.36 24.19 0.41
N GLY A 15 2.69 23.40 1.26
CA GLY A 15 1.68 23.89 2.19
C GLY A 15 0.41 24.44 1.52
N SER A 16 0.14 24.06 0.27
CA SER A 16 -1.10 24.39 -0.43
C SER A 16 -1.80 23.15 -0.96
N TRP A 17 -3.05 23.29 -1.39
CA TRP A 17 -3.81 22.20 -2.01
C TRP A 17 -3.13 21.58 -3.26
N ARG A 18 -2.22 22.35 -3.89
CA ARG A 18 -1.47 21.88 -5.07
C ARG A 18 -0.50 20.75 -4.75
N ALA A 19 -0.08 20.61 -3.49
CA ALA A 19 0.76 19.51 -3.04
C ALA A 19 0.01 18.17 -2.93
N HIS A 20 -1.33 18.19 -2.92
CA HIS A 20 -2.14 16.98 -2.75
C HIS A 20 -2.10 16.05 -3.96
N GLN A 21 -2.06 16.59 -5.16
CA GLN A 21 -1.99 15.81 -6.40
C GLN A 21 -0.53 15.42 -6.74
N VAL A 22 -0.26 15.09 -7.97
CA VAL A 22 1.10 14.83 -8.48
C VAL A 22 1.69 16.14 -9.03
N PRO A 23 2.36 16.95 -8.21
CA PRO A 23 2.72 18.33 -8.57
C PRO A 23 3.63 18.42 -9.82
N LEU A 24 4.44 17.40 -10.08
CA LEU A 24 5.40 17.32 -11.19
C LEU A 24 5.03 16.18 -12.16
N ALA A 25 3.74 15.95 -12.40
CA ALA A 25 3.27 14.90 -13.31
C ALA A 25 3.88 15.00 -14.72
N SER A 26 4.22 16.21 -15.17
CA SER A 26 4.87 16.47 -16.46
C SER A 26 6.39 16.40 -16.44
N ALA A 27 7.04 15.98 -15.35
CA ALA A 27 8.50 15.89 -15.28
C ALA A 27 9.10 14.99 -16.37
N ARG A 28 8.33 14.01 -16.87
CA ARG A 28 8.73 13.16 -17.98
C ARG A 28 8.92 13.93 -19.29
N ASP A 29 8.10 14.93 -19.51
CA ASP A 29 7.97 15.61 -20.80
C ASP A 29 8.46 17.07 -20.75
N THR A 30 8.82 17.59 -19.58
CA THR A 30 9.20 18.97 -19.33
C THR A 30 10.50 19.02 -18.54
N GLU A 31 11.59 19.44 -19.19
CA GLU A 31 12.94 19.51 -18.58
C GLU A 31 12.95 20.35 -17.30
N ALA A 32 12.26 21.50 -17.28
CA ALA A 32 12.19 22.35 -16.11
C ALA A 32 11.56 21.63 -14.90
N HIS A 33 10.50 20.83 -15.12
CA HIS A 33 9.88 20.04 -14.06
C HIS A 33 10.74 18.85 -13.64
N PHE A 34 11.45 18.23 -14.59
CA PHE A 34 12.43 17.19 -14.27
C PHE A 34 13.55 17.74 -13.38
N GLN A 35 14.06 18.93 -13.67
CA GLN A 35 15.08 19.57 -12.85
C GLN A 35 14.56 19.87 -11.43
N ILE A 36 13.35 20.38 -11.28
CA ILE A 36 12.73 20.59 -9.95
C ILE A 36 12.58 19.26 -9.19
N LEU A 37 12.16 18.18 -9.87
CA LEU A 37 12.07 16.86 -9.27
C LEU A 37 13.44 16.37 -8.78
N ARG A 38 14.47 16.51 -9.59
CA ARG A 38 15.84 16.15 -9.23
C ARG A 38 16.34 16.93 -8.02
N ASP A 39 16.20 18.26 -8.03
CA ASP A 39 16.59 19.12 -6.92
C ASP A 39 15.84 18.76 -5.63
N TRP A 40 14.56 18.40 -5.75
CA TRP A 40 13.76 17.93 -4.62
C TRP A 40 14.32 16.64 -4.04
N LEU A 41 14.57 15.63 -4.86
CA LEU A 41 15.15 14.36 -4.41
C LEU A 41 16.54 14.55 -3.81
N GLU A 42 17.40 15.35 -4.45
CA GLU A 42 18.75 15.68 -3.96
C GLU A 42 18.70 16.44 -2.61
N SER A 43 17.64 17.21 -2.35
CA SER A 43 17.48 17.93 -1.08
C SER A 43 17.41 17.03 0.15
N TYR A 44 17.06 15.76 -0.02
CA TYR A 44 17.04 14.76 1.06
C TYR A 44 18.42 14.30 1.49
N ARG A 45 19.43 14.54 0.69
CA ARG A 45 20.83 14.15 0.95
C ARG A 45 20.96 12.66 1.30
N PRO A 46 20.57 11.76 0.40
CA PRO A 46 20.61 10.32 0.66
C PRO A 46 22.02 9.82 1.03
N GLU A 47 23.07 10.50 0.57
CA GLU A 47 24.46 10.20 0.93
C GLU A 47 24.78 10.36 2.43
N GLN A 48 23.94 11.05 3.19
CA GLN A 48 24.06 11.15 4.65
C GLN A 48 23.41 9.97 5.38
N LEU A 49 22.53 9.24 4.71
CA LEU A 49 21.77 8.12 5.27
C LEU A 49 22.32 6.77 4.81
N PHE A 50 22.85 6.72 3.60
CA PHE A 50 23.32 5.50 2.96
C PHE A 50 24.81 5.62 2.58
N ASP A 51 25.49 4.51 2.53
CA ASP A 51 26.86 4.41 2.02
C ASP A 51 26.90 4.26 0.47
N GLU A 52 28.08 4.12 -0.09
CA GLU A 52 28.29 3.94 -1.53
C GLU A 52 27.67 2.65 -2.12
N ASN A 53 27.38 1.66 -1.27
CA ASN A 53 26.74 0.38 -1.64
C ASN A 53 25.23 0.43 -1.43
N GLY A 54 24.67 1.55 -0.97
CA GLY A 54 23.25 1.71 -0.65
C GLY A 54 22.84 1.11 0.69
N ALA A 55 23.80 0.69 1.53
CA ALA A 55 23.51 0.23 2.88
C ALA A 55 23.30 1.42 3.83
N ILE A 56 22.36 1.26 4.76
CA ILE A 56 22.09 2.29 5.77
C ILE A 56 23.33 2.45 6.67
N ARG A 57 23.74 3.69 6.86
CA ARG A 57 24.90 3.99 7.71
C ARG A 57 24.68 3.58 9.15
N PRO A 58 25.72 3.05 9.85
CA PRO A 58 25.61 2.60 11.24
C PRO A 58 25.11 3.68 12.20
N GLU A 59 25.44 4.94 11.96
CA GLU A 59 24.99 6.07 12.77
C GLU A 59 23.46 6.22 12.75
N VAL A 60 22.82 5.90 11.62
CA VAL A 60 21.38 5.93 11.47
C VAL A 60 20.71 4.76 12.16
N THR A 61 21.36 3.61 12.21
CA THR A 61 20.81 2.39 12.81
C THR A 61 21.14 2.20 14.28
N SER A 62 22.08 2.97 14.82
CA SER A 62 22.59 2.83 16.19
C SER A 62 21.54 2.94 17.29
N PHE A 63 20.46 3.68 17.04
CA PHE A 63 19.35 3.85 17.98
C PHE A 63 18.15 2.92 17.71
N MET A 64 18.23 2.09 16.67
CA MET A 64 17.14 1.15 16.36
C MET A 64 17.07 0.06 17.43
N PRO A 65 15.86 -0.31 17.88
CA PRO A 65 15.71 -1.40 18.83
C PRO A 65 16.19 -2.72 18.23
N ALA A 66 16.78 -3.56 19.08
CA ALA A 66 17.31 -4.88 18.72
C ALA A 66 16.60 -5.99 19.50
N GLY A 67 16.67 -7.23 19.01
CA GLY A 67 16.09 -8.40 19.64
C GLY A 67 14.60 -8.22 19.94
N GLU A 68 14.18 -8.58 21.13
CA GLU A 68 12.78 -8.51 21.59
C GLU A 68 12.23 -7.08 21.73
N LEU A 69 13.09 -6.08 21.68
CA LEU A 69 12.65 -4.68 21.65
C LEU A 69 12.06 -4.27 20.29
N ARG A 70 12.29 -5.04 19.24
CA ARG A 70 11.63 -4.83 17.94
C ARG A 70 10.16 -5.21 18.06
N LEU A 71 9.28 -4.38 17.53
CA LEU A 71 7.85 -4.66 17.54
C LEU A 71 7.53 -6.06 16.94
N GLY A 72 8.15 -6.41 15.81
CA GLY A 72 7.91 -7.70 15.14
C GLY A 72 8.50 -8.92 15.84
N ALA A 73 9.42 -8.72 16.83
CA ALA A 73 10.02 -9.79 17.61
C ALA A 73 9.45 -9.87 19.05
N ASN A 74 8.65 -8.90 19.46
CA ASN A 74 8.03 -8.89 20.77
C ASN A 74 6.92 -9.95 20.84
N PRO A 75 6.98 -10.91 21.78
CA PRO A 75 5.98 -11.96 21.89
C PRO A 75 4.56 -11.46 22.24
N ASN A 76 4.44 -10.22 22.74
CA ASN A 76 3.16 -9.59 23.05
C ASN A 76 2.62 -8.69 21.93
N ALA A 77 3.35 -8.55 20.81
CA ALA A 77 2.92 -7.80 19.64
C ALA A 77 2.43 -8.74 18.53
N ASN A 78 1.84 -8.18 17.47
CA ASN A 78 1.39 -8.94 16.29
C ASN A 78 0.47 -10.14 16.62
N GLY A 79 -0.48 -9.96 17.53
CA GLY A 79 -1.38 -11.03 17.98
C GLY A 79 -0.78 -11.94 19.07
N GLY A 80 0.48 -11.76 19.46
CA GLY A 80 1.15 -12.50 20.51
C GLY A 80 1.04 -14.03 20.34
N LEU A 81 0.67 -14.72 21.41
CA LEU A 81 0.49 -16.18 21.42
C LEU A 81 -0.76 -16.66 20.66
N LEU A 82 -1.64 -15.75 20.26
CA LEU A 82 -2.86 -16.10 19.48
C LEU A 82 -2.58 -16.20 17.96
N ARG A 83 -1.38 -15.78 17.53
CA ARG A 83 -1.01 -15.84 16.11
C ARG A 83 -0.96 -17.29 15.63
N GLN A 84 -1.70 -17.57 14.57
CA GLN A 84 -1.64 -18.82 13.86
C GLN A 84 -0.96 -18.64 12.49
N PRO A 85 -0.25 -19.66 11.96
CA PRO A 85 0.22 -19.66 10.59
C PRO A 85 -0.97 -19.54 9.63
N LEU A 86 -0.84 -18.71 8.60
CA LEU A 86 -1.86 -18.64 7.55
C LEU A 86 -1.73 -19.82 6.59
N ASP A 87 -2.87 -20.34 6.14
CA ASP A 87 -2.95 -21.24 5.00
C ASP A 87 -2.87 -20.41 3.71
N LEU A 88 -1.70 -20.40 3.09
CA LEU A 88 -1.43 -19.58 1.92
C LEU A 88 -1.88 -20.28 0.64
N PRO A 89 -2.55 -19.57 -0.29
CA PRO A 89 -2.74 -20.06 -1.66
C PRO A 89 -1.39 -20.28 -2.36
N ASP A 90 -1.34 -21.19 -3.32
CA ASP A 90 -0.14 -21.38 -4.14
C ASP A 90 0.01 -20.19 -5.11
N ALA A 91 1.03 -19.37 -4.90
CA ALA A 91 1.28 -18.17 -5.72
C ALA A 91 1.43 -18.49 -7.23
N ARG A 92 1.80 -19.71 -7.60
CA ARG A 92 1.93 -20.15 -8.99
C ARG A 92 0.59 -20.22 -9.72
N GLU A 93 -0.52 -20.37 -9.01
CA GLU A 93 -1.86 -20.38 -9.60
C GLU A 93 -2.29 -19.00 -10.13
N TYR A 94 -1.56 -17.96 -9.74
CA TYR A 94 -1.81 -16.56 -10.13
C TYR A 94 -0.78 -16.02 -11.13
N GLU A 95 0.01 -16.90 -11.72
CA GLU A 95 1.00 -16.53 -12.73
C GLU A 95 0.31 -15.94 -13.97
N ILE A 96 0.82 -14.81 -14.42
CA ILE A 96 0.40 -14.22 -15.68
C ILE A 96 1.23 -14.86 -16.79
N PRO A 97 0.61 -15.60 -17.71
CA PRO A 97 1.35 -16.23 -18.79
C PRO A 97 2.00 -15.18 -19.71
N VAL A 98 3.29 -15.28 -19.88
CA VAL A 98 4.01 -14.53 -20.91
C VAL A 98 3.63 -15.19 -22.25
N GLY A 99 2.81 -14.51 -23.04
CA GLY A 99 2.34 -15.05 -24.31
C GLY A 99 3.48 -15.42 -25.27
N GLU A 100 3.19 -16.22 -26.30
CA GLU A 100 4.14 -16.69 -27.33
C GLU A 100 4.94 -15.55 -28.01
N LYS A 101 4.41 -14.33 -27.99
CA LYS A 101 5.06 -13.13 -28.54
C LYS A 101 6.15 -12.54 -27.65
N GLY A 102 6.36 -13.09 -26.44
CA GLY A 102 7.42 -12.67 -25.53
C GLY A 102 7.06 -11.47 -24.64
N HIS A 103 8.09 -10.84 -24.05
CA HIS A 103 7.93 -9.74 -23.12
C HIS A 103 7.29 -8.50 -23.77
N GLY A 104 6.40 -7.83 -23.01
CA GLY A 104 5.76 -6.58 -23.45
C GLY A 104 4.48 -6.77 -24.27
N PHE A 105 4.06 -7.99 -24.59
CA PHE A 105 2.83 -8.28 -25.34
C PHE A 105 1.62 -8.61 -24.46
N GLY A 106 1.82 -8.80 -23.18
CA GLY A 106 0.76 -8.96 -22.19
C GLY A 106 0.67 -7.72 -21.31
N ALA A 107 -0.54 -7.25 -21.03
CA ALA A 107 -0.79 -6.18 -20.06
C ALA A 107 -1.61 -6.73 -18.90
N THR A 108 -1.14 -6.48 -17.68
CA THR A 108 -1.87 -6.79 -16.45
C THR A 108 -1.50 -5.80 -15.35
N GLU A 109 -2.31 -5.79 -14.31
CA GLU A 109 -2.07 -4.97 -13.12
C GLU A 109 -1.73 -5.89 -11.96
N ALA A 110 -0.59 -5.68 -11.31
CA ALA A 110 -0.14 -6.49 -10.18
C ALA A 110 -1.17 -6.53 -9.03
N THR A 111 -1.84 -5.42 -8.77
CA THR A 111 -2.86 -5.31 -7.73
C THR A 111 -4.14 -6.09 -8.06
N ARG A 112 -4.47 -6.30 -9.34
CA ARG A 112 -5.58 -7.16 -9.74
C ARG A 112 -5.29 -8.62 -9.37
N VAL A 113 -4.11 -9.10 -9.70
CA VAL A 113 -3.64 -10.45 -9.34
C VAL A 113 -3.57 -10.60 -7.82
N LEU A 114 -3.09 -9.57 -7.12
CA LEU A 114 -3.10 -9.54 -5.66
C LEU A 114 -4.53 -9.62 -5.11
N GLY A 115 -5.50 -8.98 -5.76
CA GLY A 115 -6.91 -9.03 -5.36
C GLY A 115 -7.48 -10.46 -5.41
N GLU A 116 -7.18 -11.21 -6.47
CA GLU A 116 -7.58 -12.61 -6.61
C GLU A 116 -6.90 -13.49 -5.55
N TYR A 117 -5.60 -13.35 -5.38
CA TYR A 117 -4.85 -14.04 -4.32
C TYR A 117 -5.40 -13.73 -2.92
N THR A 118 -5.75 -12.45 -2.66
CA THR A 118 -6.27 -12.01 -1.37
C THR A 118 -7.65 -12.58 -1.09
N ALA A 119 -8.51 -12.71 -2.11
CA ALA A 119 -9.80 -13.36 -1.98
C ALA A 119 -9.66 -14.81 -1.51
N ASP A 120 -8.76 -15.58 -2.12
CA ASP A 120 -8.50 -16.96 -1.73
C ASP A 120 -7.83 -17.06 -0.35
N LEU A 121 -6.93 -16.13 -0.04
CA LEU A 121 -6.30 -16.04 1.28
C LEU A 121 -7.35 -15.78 2.37
N ILE A 122 -8.32 -14.89 2.15
CA ILE A 122 -9.44 -14.65 3.06
C ILE A 122 -10.28 -15.93 3.21
N ASN A 123 -10.63 -16.60 2.11
CA ASN A 123 -11.42 -17.81 2.15
C ASN A 123 -10.78 -18.90 3.01
N LYS A 124 -9.47 -19.04 2.94
CA LYS A 124 -8.72 -20.04 3.72
C LYS A 124 -8.53 -19.64 5.20
N ASN A 125 -8.58 -18.34 5.52
CA ASN A 125 -8.21 -17.80 6.85
C ASN A 125 -9.24 -16.81 7.40
N ARG A 126 -10.52 -17.10 7.30
CA ARG A 126 -11.61 -16.17 7.63
C ARG A 126 -11.56 -15.61 9.06
N SER A 127 -11.08 -16.40 10.02
CA SER A 127 -10.97 -15.98 11.43
C SER A 127 -9.72 -15.15 11.71
N ASP A 128 -8.66 -15.35 10.94
CA ASP A 128 -7.30 -14.91 11.31
C ASP A 128 -6.73 -13.85 10.40
N PHE A 129 -7.32 -13.66 9.21
CA PHE A 129 -6.85 -12.70 8.22
C PHE A 129 -7.88 -11.62 7.92
N ARG A 130 -7.44 -10.38 7.92
CA ARG A 130 -8.22 -9.19 7.53
C ARG A 130 -7.36 -8.24 6.72
N ILE A 131 -8.00 -7.52 5.81
CA ILE A 131 -7.37 -6.40 5.13
C ILE A 131 -7.86 -5.09 5.72
N PHE A 132 -6.96 -4.13 5.83
CA PHE A 132 -7.23 -2.79 6.35
C PHE A 132 -6.82 -1.79 5.30
N GLY A 133 -7.63 -0.78 5.08
CA GLY A 133 -7.33 0.30 4.16
C GLY A 133 -8.22 1.52 4.39
N PRO A 134 -7.90 2.65 3.73
CA PRO A 134 -8.89 3.70 3.53
C PRO A 134 -10.01 3.17 2.62
N ASP A 135 -11.02 3.97 2.34
CA ASP A 135 -12.13 3.60 1.44
C ASP A 135 -11.68 3.49 -0.03
N GLU A 136 -10.74 2.58 -0.29
CA GLU A 136 -10.08 2.43 -1.59
C GLU A 136 -9.87 0.96 -2.02
N THR A 137 -10.52 -0.01 -1.39
CA THR A 137 -10.34 -1.43 -1.74
C THR A 137 -10.62 -1.69 -3.22
N ALA A 138 -11.74 -1.18 -3.74
CA ALA A 138 -12.12 -1.35 -5.13
C ALA A 138 -11.22 -0.57 -6.09
N SER A 139 -10.89 0.69 -5.79
CA SER A 139 -10.03 1.53 -6.63
C SER A 139 -8.61 0.97 -6.74
N ASN A 140 -8.14 0.26 -5.73
CA ASN A 140 -6.86 -0.44 -5.72
C ASN A 140 -6.92 -1.86 -6.33
N ARG A 141 -7.98 -2.22 -7.04
CA ARG A 141 -8.14 -3.51 -7.72
C ARG A 141 -8.26 -4.71 -6.78
N LEU A 142 -8.63 -4.49 -5.51
CA LEU A 142 -8.83 -5.56 -4.53
C LEU A 142 -10.30 -6.00 -4.44
N GLN A 143 -11.17 -5.54 -5.33
CA GLN A 143 -12.59 -5.91 -5.38
C GLN A 143 -12.87 -7.42 -5.46
N PRO A 144 -11.98 -8.33 -5.95
CA PRO A 144 -12.22 -9.76 -5.83
C PRO A 144 -12.46 -10.22 -4.38
N SER A 145 -11.91 -9.51 -3.38
CA SER A 145 -12.18 -9.79 -1.97
C SER A 145 -13.67 -9.73 -1.62
N PHE A 146 -14.44 -8.83 -2.24
CA PHE A 146 -15.88 -8.71 -2.02
C PHE A 146 -16.72 -9.84 -2.64
N GLN A 147 -16.11 -10.74 -3.39
CA GLN A 147 -16.78 -11.97 -3.84
C GLN A 147 -16.84 -13.03 -2.74
N VAL A 148 -16.01 -12.90 -1.70
CA VAL A 148 -15.85 -13.88 -0.65
C VAL A 148 -16.13 -13.34 0.75
N THR A 149 -16.13 -12.02 0.95
CA THR A 149 -16.38 -11.37 2.24
C THR A 149 -16.95 -9.97 2.03
N ASP A 150 -17.39 -9.35 3.13
CA ASP A 150 -17.92 -8.00 3.19
C ASP A 150 -16.98 -7.06 3.92
N LYS A 151 -17.29 -5.76 3.89
CA LYS A 151 -16.73 -4.75 4.79
C LYS A 151 -17.22 -5.03 6.21
N GLN A 152 -16.35 -4.96 7.20
CA GLN A 152 -16.74 -5.11 8.58
C GLN A 152 -17.51 -3.87 9.07
N TRP A 153 -18.72 -4.10 9.55
CA TRP A 153 -19.60 -3.04 10.03
C TRP A 153 -20.33 -3.46 11.31
N PHE A 154 -20.16 -2.66 12.36
CA PHE A 154 -20.83 -2.88 13.65
C PHE A 154 -21.95 -1.87 13.95
N GLY A 155 -22.15 -0.91 13.07
CA GLY A 155 -23.27 0.02 13.17
C GLY A 155 -24.62 -0.65 12.91
N GLY A 156 -25.70 -0.03 13.36
CA GLY A 156 -27.05 -0.45 12.98
C GLY A 156 -27.33 -0.15 11.51
N PHE A 157 -28.21 -0.92 10.92
CA PHE A 157 -28.80 -0.61 9.63
C PHE A 157 -30.01 0.30 9.86
N ASN A 158 -30.18 1.28 9.00
CA ASN A 158 -31.35 2.13 8.98
C ASN A 158 -32.22 1.73 7.79
N ASP A 159 -33.45 1.27 8.07
CA ASP A 159 -34.39 0.80 7.05
C ASP A 159 -34.85 1.90 6.10
N ASP A 160 -34.68 3.17 6.48
CA ASP A 160 -35.04 4.34 5.67
C ASP A 160 -33.98 4.68 4.58
N PHE A 161 -32.82 4.04 4.61
CA PHE A 161 -31.74 4.26 3.66
C PHE A 161 -31.32 2.98 2.98
N GLU A 162 -30.94 3.06 1.71
CA GLU A 162 -30.20 2.01 1.04
C GLU A 162 -28.87 1.81 1.76
N ASN A 163 -28.60 0.57 2.15
CA ASN A 163 -27.33 0.20 2.73
C ASN A 163 -26.38 -0.30 1.62
N ASP A 164 -25.10 -0.12 1.81
CA ASP A 164 -24.07 -0.71 0.96
C ASP A 164 -24.23 -2.23 0.95
N GLU A 165 -24.22 -2.85 -0.22
CA GLU A 165 -24.43 -4.30 -0.38
C GLU A 165 -23.35 -5.16 0.28
N HIS A 166 -22.18 -4.59 0.57
CA HIS A 166 -21.03 -5.34 1.08
C HIS A 166 -20.67 -4.99 2.51
N ILE A 167 -21.65 -4.98 3.43
CA ILE A 167 -21.39 -4.72 4.85
C ILE A 167 -21.90 -5.83 5.74
N SER A 168 -21.09 -6.27 6.72
CA SER A 168 -21.40 -7.36 7.64
C SER A 168 -20.58 -7.23 8.93
N PRO A 169 -21.13 -7.62 10.11
CA PRO A 169 -20.37 -7.67 11.36
C PRO A 169 -19.17 -8.62 11.32
N VAL A 170 -19.18 -9.59 10.42
CA VAL A 170 -18.13 -10.62 10.28
C VAL A 170 -17.28 -10.45 9.03
N GLY A 171 -17.36 -9.30 8.36
CA GLY A 171 -16.56 -8.99 7.19
C GLY A 171 -15.05 -8.99 7.49
N ASN A 172 -14.25 -9.32 6.47
CA ASN A 172 -12.81 -9.36 6.59
C ASN A 172 -12.12 -8.12 5.96
N VAL A 173 -12.87 -7.19 5.41
CA VAL A 173 -12.38 -5.91 4.89
C VAL A 173 -12.71 -4.81 5.87
N ILE A 174 -11.71 -4.10 6.38
CA ILE A 174 -11.88 -2.97 7.28
C ILE A 174 -11.44 -1.71 6.55
N GLU A 175 -12.40 -0.91 6.13
CA GLU A 175 -12.17 0.39 5.53
C GLU A 175 -12.36 1.50 6.57
N GLN A 176 -11.45 2.46 6.56
CA GLN A 176 -11.47 3.62 7.42
C GLN A 176 -11.68 4.87 6.56
N LEU A 177 -12.71 5.62 6.89
CA LEU A 177 -13.01 6.92 6.30
C LEU A 177 -12.31 8.04 7.06
#